data_dfb6833664a898d9ed7df81d6c9d11ba
#
_entry.id   dfb6833664a898d9ed7df81d6c9d11ba
#
_cell.length_a   1.000
_cell.length_b   1.000
_cell.length_c   1.000
_cell.angle_alpha   90.00
_cell.angle_beta   90.00
_cell.angle_gamma   90.00
#
_symmetry.space_group_name_H-M   'P 1'
#
loop_
_entity.id
_entity.type
_entity.pdbx_description
1 polymer ?
#
loop_
_entity_poly.entity_id
_entity_poly.type
_entity_poly.pdbx_seq_one_letter_code
_entity_poly.pdbx_strand_id
1 'polypeptide(L)'
;TRQSPNENYAREILQLFNVGLFMLNQDGSLQHDGQGNPIPTYDQNTVNNFTKVFTGWSFCNTNNPAICPNITVGAPDYKDPMQLITNNHDLTAKTLLSYPGVTNQTIAACTGCTGAAITTYANNSLNQALENIYNHPNVAPFASKLLIQHLVTSDPTPAYVGRVAAVFNANRTNPNQMREVIRAILLDPEARGNVKTEPRYGKLREPVQLFTNLARHFDVKSADRTVLSDGVVTTEVAALGQNTFNSPTVFNYYSPDYIVPGTTLLAPEFGIYTTGTSIARVNLGNLLVFSRININAGRAVIVGTSISMAEMQALAAADATGNQMLDALNNKMMHGAMSPEMRNTIRTAVLAVPAANTLLRAQTAVYLIATSSQYQVQR
;
A
#
# COMPACT_ATOMS: atom_id res chain seq x y z
N THR A 1 10.40 17.60 22.64
CA THR A 1 10.25 18.87 23.37
C THR A 1 11.00 19.99 22.65
N ARG A 2 10.70 21.26 22.92
CA ARG A 2 11.42 22.42 22.35
C ARG A 2 12.90 22.47 22.71
N GLN A 3 13.30 21.87 23.83
CA GLN A 3 14.70 21.82 24.25
C GLN A 3 15.51 20.75 23.53
N SER A 4 14.84 19.68 23.12
CA SER A 4 15.45 18.56 22.37
C SER A 4 14.46 18.09 21.31
N PRO A 5 14.31 18.82 20.21
CA PRO A 5 13.43 18.45 19.12
C PRO A 5 13.95 17.17 18.42
N ASN A 6 13.02 16.31 18.04
CA ASN A 6 13.34 15.12 17.23
C ASN A 6 12.92 15.39 15.78
N GLU A 7 13.86 15.29 14.86
CA GLU A 7 13.64 15.62 13.45
C GLU A 7 12.96 14.52 12.64
N ASN A 8 12.83 13.30 13.18
CA ASN A 8 12.33 12.15 12.42
C ASN A 8 10.97 12.44 11.78
N TYR A 9 9.99 12.94 12.57
CA TYR A 9 8.66 13.21 12.02
C TYR A 9 8.69 14.27 10.91
N ALA A 10 9.48 15.34 11.09
CA ALA A 10 9.64 16.38 10.07
C ALA A 10 10.28 15.82 8.79
N ARG A 11 11.30 14.97 8.93
CA ARG A 11 11.97 14.32 7.82
C ARG A 11 11.02 13.37 7.08
N GLU A 12 10.28 12.54 7.82
CA GLU A 12 9.36 11.58 7.22
C GLU A 12 8.21 12.25 6.47
N ILE A 13 7.57 13.28 7.05
CA ILE A 13 6.47 13.98 6.38
C ILE A 13 6.94 14.66 5.07
N LEU A 14 8.16 15.19 5.04
CA LEU A 14 8.72 15.80 3.84
C LEU A 14 9.20 14.75 2.83
N GLN A 15 10.04 13.81 3.25
CA GLN A 15 10.74 12.90 2.38
C GLN A 15 9.85 11.77 1.84
N LEU A 16 9.14 11.06 2.74
CA LEU A 16 8.49 9.81 2.39
C LEU A 16 7.02 9.96 1.99
N PHE A 17 6.34 10.98 2.52
CA PHE A 17 4.90 11.02 2.38
C PHE A 17 4.38 12.13 1.46
N ASN A 18 5.17 13.19 1.19
CA ASN A 18 4.60 14.34 0.48
C ASN A 18 5.47 14.93 -0.63
N VAL A 19 6.75 15.23 -0.36
CA VAL A 19 7.55 16.11 -1.24
C VAL A 19 8.67 15.34 -1.93
N GLY A 20 9.33 14.40 -1.22
CA GLY A 20 10.50 13.70 -1.71
C GLY A 20 11.78 14.55 -1.62
N LEU A 21 12.92 13.94 -1.97
CA LEU A 21 14.23 14.58 -1.85
C LEU A 21 14.56 15.58 -2.97
N PHE A 22 13.98 15.37 -4.16
CA PHE A 22 14.31 16.14 -5.36
C PHE A 22 13.06 16.71 -6.02
N MET A 23 13.23 17.86 -6.67
CA MET A 23 12.17 18.51 -7.44
C MET A 23 11.71 17.62 -8.60
N LEU A 24 10.42 17.55 -8.80
CA LEU A 24 9.76 16.75 -9.83
C LEU A 24 9.10 17.64 -10.88
N ASN A 25 9.16 17.19 -12.12
CA ASN A 25 8.24 17.63 -13.16
C ASN A 25 6.84 17.07 -12.90
N GLN A 26 5.84 17.60 -13.60
CA GLN A 26 4.44 17.16 -13.46
C GLN A 26 4.24 15.66 -13.77
N ASP A 27 5.11 15.07 -14.59
CA ASP A 27 5.10 13.67 -14.98
C ASP A 27 5.90 12.74 -14.01
N GLY A 28 6.36 13.29 -12.88
CA GLY A 28 7.14 12.57 -11.87
C GLY A 28 8.61 12.35 -12.22
N SER A 29 9.10 12.85 -13.35
CA SER A 29 10.53 12.86 -13.66
C SER A 29 11.27 13.92 -12.84
N LEU A 30 12.58 13.71 -12.63
CA LEU A 30 13.42 14.65 -11.87
C LEU A 30 13.63 15.96 -12.63
N GLN A 31 13.64 17.06 -11.90
CA GLN A 31 14.17 18.33 -12.41
C GLN A 31 15.67 18.40 -12.16
N HIS A 32 16.40 18.96 -13.13
CA HIS A 32 17.86 19.08 -13.07
C HIS A 32 18.27 20.54 -13.15
N ASP A 33 19.37 20.87 -12.48
CA ASP A 33 20.04 22.16 -12.59
C ASP A 33 20.79 22.30 -13.93
N GLY A 34 21.44 23.46 -14.14
CA GLY A 34 22.23 23.71 -15.36
C GLY A 34 23.46 22.83 -15.53
N GLN A 35 23.83 22.07 -14.52
CA GLN A 35 24.96 21.10 -14.52
C GLN A 35 24.45 19.65 -14.66
N GLY A 36 23.14 19.43 -14.72
CA GLY A 36 22.54 18.11 -14.85
C GLY A 36 22.34 17.37 -13.51
N ASN A 37 22.53 18.02 -12.36
CA ASN A 37 22.25 17.40 -11.06
C ASN A 37 20.78 17.55 -10.67
N PRO A 38 20.17 16.54 -10.01
CA PRO A 38 18.83 16.68 -9.47
C PRO A 38 18.73 17.85 -8.47
N ILE A 39 17.70 18.67 -8.58
CA ILE A 39 17.48 19.84 -7.71
C ILE A 39 16.90 19.37 -6.39
N PRO A 40 17.54 19.61 -5.22
CA PRO A 40 16.98 19.27 -3.92
C PRO A 40 15.68 20.04 -3.63
N THR A 41 14.70 19.40 -2.97
CA THR A 41 13.46 20.06 -2.53
C THR A 41 13.64 20.90 -1.28
N TYR A 42 14.54 20.51 -0.40
CA TYR A 42 14.81 21.18 0.86
C TYR A 42 16.23 20.84 1.36
N ASP A 43 16.67 21.59 2.36
CA ASP A 43 17.92 21.40 3.07
C ASP A 43 17.70 20.98 4.54
N GLN A 44 18.78 20.73 5.27
CA GLN A 44 18.74 20.40 6.69
C GLN A 44 18.13 21.52 7.54
N ASN A 45 18.32 22.78 7.16
CA ASN A 45 17.74 23.91 7.89
C ASN A 45 16.21 23.92 7.80
N THR A 46 15.67 23.58 6.65
CA THR A 46 14.21 23.39 6.46
C THR A 46 13.68 22.28 7.37
N VAL A 47 14.34 21.12 7.43
CA VAL A 47 13.98 20.01 8.34
C VAL A 47 13.97 20.50 9.80
N ASN A 48 15.00 21.23 10.23
CA ASN A 48 15.10 21.78 11.59
C ASN A 48 13.94 22.73 11.90
N ASN A 49 13.50 23.53 10.93
CA ASN A 49 12.40 24.46 11.13
C ASN A 49 11.04 23.73 11.20
N PHE A 50 10.82 22.72 10.33
CA PHE A 50 9.63 21.87 10.45
C PHE A 50 9.59 21.09 11.76
N THR A 51 10.74 20.63 12.25
CA THR A 51 10.85 19.99 13.56
C THR A 51 10.32 20.89 14.69
N LYS A 52 10.61 22.19 14.64
CA LYS A 52 10.10 23.17 15.61
C LYS A 52 8.56 23.30 15.53
N VAL A 53 7.98 23.24 14.32
CA VAL A 53 6.50 23.27 14.15
C VAL A 53 5.83 22.11 14.87
N PHE A 54 6.43 20.92 14.81
CA PHE A 54 5.85 19.70 15.39
C PHE A 54 6.17 19.49 16.85
N THR A 55 6.98 20.35 17.49
CA THR A 55 7.24 20.28 18.93
C THR A 55 5.95 20.51 19.74
N GLY A 56 5.82 19.80 20.86
CA GLY A 56 4.69 19.93 21.77
C GLY A 56 3.46 19.09 21.39
N TRP A 57 3.34 18.61 20.18
CA TRP A 57 2.27 17.70 19.78
C TRP A 57 2.55 16.28 20.28
N SER A 58 1.56 15.66 20.92
CA SER A 58 1.66 14.32 21.50
C SER A 58 0.34 13.58 21.37
N PHE A 59 0.38 12.25 21.49
CA PHE A 59 -0.84 11.46 21.62
C PHE A 59 -1.66 11.94 22.82
N CYS A 60 -2.97 11.76 22.76
CA CYS A 60 -3.86 12.03 23.87
C CYS A 60 -3.48 11.12 25.04
N ASN A 61 -3.09 11.69 26.17
CA ASN A 61 -2.53 10.95 27.30
C ASN A 61 -3.05 11.40 28.66
N THR A 62 -4.11 12.20 28.68
CA THR A 62 -4.75 12.63 29.93
C THR A 62 -5.97 11.76 30.22
N ASN A 63 -6.16 11.39 31.49
CA ASN A 63 -7.34 10.67 31.95
C ASN A 63 -8.59 11.57 32.06
N ASN A 64 -8.63 12.69 31.35
CA ASN A 64 -9.78 13.56 31.26
C ASN A 64 -10.64 13.18 30.04
N PRO A 65 -11.84 12.60 30.23
CA PRO A 65 -12.71 12.20 29.12
C PRO A 65 -13.22 13.36 28.26
N ALA A 66 -13.18 14.59 28.79
CA ALA A 66 -13.53 15.75 27.98
C ALA A 66 -12.45 16.13 26.96
N ILE A 67 -11.25 15.61 27.13
CA ILE A 67 -10.10 15.85 26.23
C ILE A 67 -9.76 14.58 25.44
N CYS A 68 -9.70 13.43 26.12
CA CYS A 68 -9.39 12.12 25.55
C CYS A 68 -10.55 11.14 25.82
N PRO A 69 -11.66 11.22 25.07
CA PRO A 69 -12.86 10.42 25.37
C PRO A 69 -12.67 8.91 25.14
N ASN A 70 -11.70 8.50 24.34
CA ASN A 70 -11.45 7.10 24.02
C ASN A 70 -10.23 6.50 24.74
N ILE A 71 -9.63 7.24 25.67
CA ILE A 71 -8.43 6.77 26.34
C ILE A 71 -8.70 5.53 27.21
N THR A 72 -7.80 4.56 27.13
CA THR A 72 -7.73 3.44 28.06
C THR A 72 -6.50 3.63 28.96
N VAL A 73 -6.70 3.66 30.26
CA VAL A 73 -5.61 3.86 31.20
C VAL A 73 -4.52 2.82 31.00
N GLY A 74 -3.28 3.28 30.81
CA GLY A 74 -2.11 2.40 30.61
C GLY A 74 -1.90 1.90 29.17
N ALA A 75 -2.73 2.31 28.21
CA ALA A 75 -2.55 2.01 26.79
C ALA A 75 -2.35 3.29 25.96
N PRO A 76 -1.57 3.23 24.85
CA PRO A 76 -1.49 4.32 23.90
C PRO A 76 -2.86 4.64 23.30
N ASP A 77 -3.20 5.91 23.20
CA ASP A 77 -4.42 6.35 22.53
C ASP A 77 -4.12 6.75 21.08
N TYR A 78 -4.67 5.96 20.15
CA TYR A 78 -4.57 6.19 18.70
C TYR A 78 -5.91 6.61 18.07
N LYS A 79 -6.95 6.90 18.87
CA LYS A 79 -8.30 7.24 18.41
C LYS A 79 -8.59 8.72 18.53
N ASP A 80 -8.12 9.33 19.62
CA ASP A 80 -8.37 10.73 19.89
C ASP A 80 -7.34 11.63 19.18
N PRO A 81 -7.70 12.85 18.80
CA PRO A 81 -6.77 13.80 18.20
C PRO A 81 -5.55 14.05 19.10
N MET A 82 -4.40 14.31 18.47
CA MET A 82 -3.20 14.72 19.19
C MET A 82 -3.44 15.98 20.01
N GLN A 83 -2.80 16.06 21.16
CA GLN A 83 -2.85 17.21 22.07
C GLN A 83 -1.61 18.07 21.96
N LEU A 84 -1.79 19.37 22.20
CA LEU A 84 -0.69 20.31 22.36
C LEU A 84 -0.29 20.43 23.83
N ILE A 85 0.96 20.09 24.14
CA ILE A 85 1.62 20.41 25.41
C ILE A 85 2.32 21.77 25.24
N THR A 86 1.65 22.83 25.61
CA THR A 86 2.05 24.20 25.31
C THR A 86 3.48 24.57 25.77
N ASN A 87 3.91 24.06 26.92
CA ASN A 87 5.27 24.27 27.43
C ASN A 87 6.37 23.60 26.61
N ASN A 88 5.99 22.66 25.73
CA ASN A 88 6.90 21.92 24.89
C ASN A 88 6.93 22.46 23.44
N HIS A 89 6.06 23.42 23.08
CA HIS A 89 6.05 23.99 21.73
C HIS A 89 7.10 25.08 21.56
N ASP A 90 7.78 25.08 20.42
CA ASP A 90 8.78 26.09 20.04
C ASP A 90 8.09 27.37 19.55
N LEU A 91 8.45 28.51 20.14
CA LEU A 91 7.86 29.81 19.84
C LEU A 91 8.74 30.68 18.94
N THR A 92 9.89 30.20 18.51
CA THR A 92 10.82 30.96 17.64
C THR A 92 10.29 31.07 16.21
N ALA A 93 10.83 31.98 15.43
CA ALA A 93 10.54 32.08 14.01
C ALA A 93 10.96 30.81 13.26
N LYS A 94 10.23 30.50 12.19
CA LYS A 94 10.46 29.30 11.38
C LYS A 94 10.40 29.65 9.89
N THR A 95 11.28 29.01 9.10
CA THR A 95 11.26 29.09 7.63
C THR A 95 10.87 27.73 7.07
N LEU A 96 9.80 27.71 6.31
CA LEU A 96 9.21 26.51 5.70
C LEU A 96 9.81 26.26 4.30
N LEU A 97 9.24 25.31 3.53
CA LEU A 97 9.63 25.01 2.16
C LEU A 97 9.58 26.26 1.28
N SER A 98 10.60 26.40 0.44
CA SER A 98 10.70 27.44 -0.59
C SER A 98 10.49 26.80 -1.97
N TYR A 99 9.54 27.34 -2.74
CA TYR A 99 9.25 26.89 -4.10
C TYR A 99 8.59 28.03 -4.91
N PRO A 100 8.58 27.97 -6.23
CA PRO A 100 7.96 29.00 -7.04
C PRO A 100 6.49 29.23 -6.66
N GLY A 101 6.13 30.48 -6.37
CA GLY A 101 4.75 30.87 -6.00
C GLY A 101 4.38 30.67 -4.54
N VAL A 102 5.31 30.24 -3.67
CA VAL A 102 5.04 30.12 -2.23
C VAL A 102 4.74 31.49 -1.59
N THR A 103 3.67 31.56 -0.78
CA THR A 103 3.24 32.78 -0.10
C THR A 103 3.33 32.68 1.43
N ASN A 104 3.44 31.47 1.97
CA ASN A 104 3.39 31.16 3.40
C ASN A 104 4.70 30.53 3.92
N GLN A 105 5.85 30.98 3.41
CA GLN A 105 7.16 30.40 3.73
C GLN A 105 7.64 30.67 5.14
N THR A 106 7.23 31.77 5.78
CA THR A 106 7.76 32.19 7.08
C THR A 106 6.68 32.24 8.16
N ILE A 107 7.01 31.76 9.36
CA ILE A 107 6.22 31.88 10.56
C ILE A 107 6.98 32.82 11.52
N ALA A 108 6.39 33.94 11.88
CA ALA A 108 7.00 34.88 12.83
C ALA A 108 7.09 34.29 14.25
N ALA A 109 8.07 34.70 15.03
CA ALA A 109 8.16 34.29 16.41
C ALA A 109 6.98 34.80 17.26
N CYS A 110 6.56 33.99 18.24
CA CYS A 110 5.55 34.39 19.23
C CYS A 110 6.23 34.94 20.49
N THR A 111 6.66 36.19 20.41
CA THR A 111 7.37 36.85 21.55
C THR A 111 6.41 37.16 22.69
N GLY A 112 6.74 36.71 23.93
CA GLY A 112 5.92 36.96 25.10
C GLY A 112 4.59 36.20 25.18
N CYS A 113 4.36 35.23 24.32
CA CYS A 113 3.14 34.42 24.31
C CYS A 113 3.04 33.55 25.57
N THR A 114 1.83 33.50 26.14
CA THR A 114 1.48 32.69 27.31
C THR A 114 0.07 32.12 27.15
N GLY A 115 -0.21 31.02 27.87
CA GLY A 115 -1.56 30.44 27.93
C GLY A 115 -2.19 30.15 26.55
N ALA A 116 -3.39 30.68 26.33
CA ALA A 116 -4.14 30.47 25.08
C ALA A 116 -3.44 31.03 23.83
N ALA A 117 -2.59 32.04 23.95
CA ALA A 117 -1.83 32.60 22.84
C ALA A 117 -0.84 31.57 22.25
N ILE A 118 -0.22 30.73 23.12
CA ILE A 118 0.65 29.62 22.65
C ILE A 118 -0.17 28.58 21.84
N THR A 119 -1.35 28.23 22.35
CA THR A 119 -2.24 27.29 21.66
C THR A 119 -2.64 27.80 20.26
N THR A 120 -3.03 29.07 20.18
CA THR A 120 -3.37 29.71 18.89
C THR A 120 -2.17 29.74 17.95
N TYR A 121 -1.00 30.12 18.46
CA TYR A 121 0.24 30.15 17.67
C TYR A 121 0.61 28.75 17.13
N ALA A 122 0.55 27.72 17.98
CA ALA A 122 0.91 26.36 17.58
C ALA A 122 -0.04 25.81 16.53
N ASN A 123 -1.36 26.03 16.66
CA ASN A 123 -2.34 25.64 15.66
C ASN A 123 -2.13 26.37 14.34
N ASN A 124 -1.89 27.68 14.36
CA ASN A 124 -1.61 28.46 13.17
C ASN A 124 -0.30 28.00 12.49
N SER A 125 0.75 27.74 13.27
CA SER A 125 2.02 27.21 12.77
C SER A 125 1.86 25.86 12.10
N LEU A 126 1.09 24.96 12.72
CA LEU A 126 0.79 23.65 12.13
C LEU A 126 0.00 23.78 10.82
N ASN A 127 -1.07 24.56 10.82
CA ASN A 127 -1.90 24.76 9.63
C ASN A 127 -1.09 25.38 8.48
N GLN A 128 -0.27 26.40 8.77
CA GLN A 128 0.58 27.04 7.78
C GLN A 128 1.63 26.07 7.21
N ALA A 129 2.22 25.23 8.07
CA ALA A 129 3.19 24.23 7.64
C ALA A 129 2.55 23.14 6.76
N LEU A 130 1.37 22.64 7.13
CA LEU A 130 0.62 21.67 6.34
C LEU A 130 0.18 22.26 5.00
N GLU A 131 -0.28 23.51 4.97
CA GLU A 131 -0.63 24.22 3.75
C GLU A 131 0.60 24.45 2.84
N ASN A 132 1.74 24.82 3.43
CA ASN A 132 3.00 24.97 2.71
C ASN A 132 3.45 23.66 2.06
N ILE A 133 3.37 22.53 2.77
CA ILE A 133 3.63 21.20 2.21
C ILE A 133 2.62 20.89 1.10
N TYR A 134 1.33 21.02 1.37
CA TYR A 134 0.27 20.64 0.43
C TYR A 134 0.35 21.40 -0.90
N ASN A 135 0.73 22.66 -0.86
CA ASN A 135 0.87 23.49 -2.04
C ASN A 135 2.20 23.31 -2.78
N HIS A 136 3.14 22.52 -2.25
CA HIS A 136 4.38 22.24 -2.93
C HIS A 136 4.14 21.55 -4.29
N PRO A 137 4.83 21.96 -5.38
CA PRO A 137 4.59 21.42 -6.71
C PRO A 137 4.82 19.91 -6.83
N ASN A 138 5.69 19.34 -6.00
CA ASN A 138 5.96 17.90 -6.01
C ASN A 138 4.81 17.04 -5.49
N VAL A 139 3.90 17.58 -4.65
CA VAL A 139 2.86 16.74 -3.98
C VAL A 139 1.98 16.04 -5.00
N ALA A 140 1.59 16.72 -6.07
CA ALA A 140 0.75 16.12 -7.09
C ALA A 140 1.43 14.95 -7.83
N PRO A 141 2.62 15.08 -8.46
CA PRO A 141 3.28 13.96 -9.13
C PRO A 141 3.74 12.87 -8.15
N PHE A 142 4.21 13.24 -6.96
CA PHE A 142 4.67 12.31 -5.93
C PHE A 142 3.53 11.40 -5.45
N ALA A 143 2.43 11.98 -4.99
CA ALA A 143 1.27 11.24 -4.51
C ALA A 143 0.63 10.42 -5.64
N SER A 144 0.56 10.96 -6.85
CA SER A 144 -0.01 10.27 -8.01
C SER A 144 0.79 9.01 -8.36
N LYS A 145 2.14 9.11 -8.43
CA LYS A 145 3.01 7.97 -8.70
C LYS A 145 2.83 6.87 -7.66
N LEU A 146 2.89 7.22 -6.37
CA LEU A 146 2.70 6.25 -5.28
C LEU A 146 1.34 5.57 -5.33
N LEU A 147 0.26 6.32 -5.56
CA LEU A 147 -1.09 5.76 -5.66
C LEU A 147 -1.23 4.84 -6.88
N ILE A 148 -0.66 5.18 -8.02
CA ILE A 148 -0.65 4.32 -9.21
C ILE A 148 0.09 3.01 -8.91
N GLN A 149 1.26 3.09 -8.27
CA GLN A 149 2.05 1.92 -7.88
C GLN A 149 1.29 0.98 -6.94
N HIS A 150 0.53 1.53 -6.01
CA HIS A 150 -0.28 0.71 -5.10
C HIS A 150 -1.53 0.13 -5.74
N LEU A 151 -2.18 0.84 -6.65
CA LEU A 151 -3.51 0.48 -7.17
C LEU A 151 -3.47 -0.25 -8.52
N VAL A 152 -2.47 0.00 -9.38
CA VAL A 152 -2.50 -0.45 -10.78
C VAL A 152 -1.22 -1.15 -11.21
N THR A 153 -0.08 -0.44 -11.30
CA THR A 153 1.16 -0.98 -11.89
C THR A 153 2.39 -0.43 -11.17
N SER A 154 3.41 -1.25 -11.02
CA SER A 154 4.65 -0.91 -10.31
C SER A 154 5.48 0.15 -11.04
N ASP A 155 5.46 0.16 -12.37
CA ASP A 155 6.27 1.03 -13.24
C ASP A 155 5.37 1.87 -14.17
N PRO A 156 4.67 2.88 -13.63
CA PRO A 156 3.81 3.73 -14.44
C PRO A 156 4.63 4.61 -15.40
N THR A 157 4.14 4.82 -16.62
CA THR A 157 4.80 5.77 -17.52
C THR A 157 4.73 7.20 -16.98
N PRO A 158 5.71 8.06 -17.32
CA PRO A 158 5.64 9.49 -16.97
C PRO A 158 4.34 10.15 -17.47
N ALA A 159 3.87 9.78 -18.64
CA ALA A 159 2.62 10.29 -19.20
C ALA A 159 1.40 9.95 -18.32
N TYR A 160 1.33 8.76 -17.76
CA TYR A 160 0.26 8.35 -16.83
C TYR A 160 0.33 9.17 -15.54
N VAL A 161 1.51 9.26 -14.93
CA VAL A 161 1.72 10.09 -13.73
C VAL A 161 1.29 11.53 -13.98
N GLY A 162 1.69 12.12 -15.12
CA GLY A 162 1.35 13.48 -15.50
C GLY A 162 -0.15 13.74 -15.63
N ARG A 163 -0.90 12.82 -16.24
CA ARG A 163 -2.37 12.93 -16.36
C ARG A 163 -3.04 12.91 -14.98
N VAL A 164 -2.64 12.00 -14.10
CA VAL A 164 -3.21 11.89 -12.75
C VAL A 164 -2.83 13.12 -11.90
N ALA A 165 -1.59 13.56 -11.96
CA ALA A 165 -1.11 14.76 -11.26
C ALA A 165 -1.83 16.04 -11.74
N ALA A 166 -2.20 16.12 -13.02
CA ALA A 166 -3.04 17.21 -13.53
C ALA A 166 -4.43 17.21 -12.87
N VAL A 167 -5.05 16.03 -12.72
CA VAL A 167 -6.34 15.90 -12.01
C VAL A 167 -6.20 16.28 -10.53
N PHE A 168 -5.11 15.86 -9.87
CA PHE A 168 -4.81 16.26 -8.49
C PHE A 168 -4.77 17.79 -8.37
N ASN A 169 -4.02 18.46 -9.23
CA ASN A 169 -3.87 19.92 -9.21
C ASN A 169 -5.18 20.65 -9.52
N ALA A 170 -5.95 20.17 -10.48
CA ALA A 170 -7.24 20.77 -10.85
C ALA A 170 -8.30 20.67 -9.73
N ASN A 171 -8.11 19.76 -8.80
CA ASN A 171 -9.06 19.49 -7.71
C ASN A 171 -8.52 19.86 -6.30
N ARG A 172 -7.46 20.67 -6.18
CA ARG A 172 -6.86 21.01 -4.88
C ARG A 172 -7.83 21.59 -3.84
N THR A 173 -8.84 22.32 -4.29
CA THR A 173 -9.87 22.92 -3.41
C THR A 173 -11.17 22.10 -3.36
N ASN A 174 -11.24 21.00 -4.09
CA ASN A 174 -12.43 20.15 -4.11
C ASN A 174 -12.41 19.20 -2.90
N PRO A 175 -13.44 19.18 -2.04
CA PRO A 175 -13.52 18.26 -0.90
C PRO A 175 -13.51 16.78 -1.31
N ASN A 176 -13.78 16.47 -2.57
CA ASN A 176 -13.73 15.13 -3.15
C ASN A 176 -12.46 14.90 -3.99
N GLN A 177 -11.41 15.68 -3.81
CA GLN A 177 -10.17 15.59 -4.61
C GLN A 177 -9.68 14.15 -4.77
N MET A 178 -9.53 13.41 -3.67
CA MET A 178 -9.01 12.04 -3.72
C MET A 178 -9.91 11.08 -4.49
N ARG A 179 -11.22 11.29 -4.47
CA ARG A 179 -12.15 10.53 -5.31
C ARG A 179 -11.87 10.72 -6.79
N GLU A 180 -11.66 11.96 -7.21
CA GLU A 180 -11.36 12.29 -8.62
C GLU A 180 -9.98 11.76 -9.03
N VAL A 181 -8.99 11.83 -8.14
CA VAL A 181 -7.65 11.27 -8.37
C VAL A 181 -7.71 9.73 -8.53
N ILE A 182 -8.37 9.03 -7.62
CA ILE A 182 -8.53 7.57 -7.71
C ILE A 182 -9.32 7.18 -8.97
N ARG A 183 -10.36 7.95 -9.30
CA ARG A 183 -11.11 7.74 -10.55
C ARG A 183 -10.22 7.91 -11.78
N ALA A 184 -9.38 8.94 -11.80
CA ALA A 184 -8.42 9.16 -12.88
C ALA A 184 -7.44 8.01 -13.01
N ILE A 185 -6.91 7.51 -11.87
CA ILE A 185 -6.02 6.35 -11.85
C ILE A 185 -6.71 5.12 -12.46
N LEU A 186 -7.89 4.76 -11.96
CA LEU A 186 -8.53 3.51 -12.33
C LEU A 186 -9.16 3.51 -13.74
N LEU A 187 -9.45 4.69 -14.30
CA LEU A 187 -10.05 4.84 -15.63
C LEU A 187 -9.05 5.30 -16.70
N ASP A 188 -7.79 5.48 -16.35
CA ASP A 188 -6.75 5.89 -17.31
C ASP A 188 -6.60 4.87 -18.45
N PRO A 189 -6.35 5.31 -19.68
CA PRO A 189 -6.09 4.42 -20.81
C PRO A 189 -4.96 3.41 -20.55
N GLU A 190 -3.95 3.78 -19.75
CA GLU A 190 -2.86 2.87 -19.39
C GLU A 190 -3.32 1.79 -18.40
N ALA A 191 -4.28 2.09 -17.51
CA ALA A 191 -4.86 1.11 -16.60
C ALA A 191 -5.88 0.18 -17.29
N ARG A 192 -6.54 0.64 -18.34
CA ARG A 192 -7.69 -0.05 -18.97
C ARG A 192 -7.40 -0.56 -20.38
N GLY A 193 -6.39 0.01 -21.03
CA GLY A 193 -6.06 -0.29 -22.43
C GLY A 193 -5.21 -1.55 -22.62
N ASN A 194 -4.74 -1.72 -23.86
CA ASN A 194 -3.98 -2.90 -24.28
C ASN A 194 -2.56 -2.94 -23.72
N VAL A 195 -2.04 -1.82 -23.17
CA VAL A 195 -0.71 -1.78 -22.55
C VAL A 195 -0.58 -2.79 -21.40
N LYS A 196 -1.68 -3.13 -20.73
CA LYS A 196 -1.71 -4.18 -19.71
C LYS A 196 -1.29 -5.57 -20.21
N THR A 197 -1.24 -5.79 -21.53
CA THR A 197 -0.77 -7.05 -22.13
C THR A 197 0.74 -7.05 -22.35
N GLU A 198 1.40 -5.91 -22.23
CA GLU A 198 2.85 -5.82 -22.38
C GLU A 198 3.58 -6.64 -21.30
N PRO A 199 4.65 -7.37 -21.67
CA PRO A 199 5.34 -8.29 -20.76
C PRO A 199 5.84 -7.64 -19.46
N ARG A 200 6.20 -6.35 -19.52
CA ARG A 200 6.76 -5.58 -18.40
C ARG A 200 5.70 -4.83 -17.57
N TYR A 201 4.44 -4.86 -17.97
CA TYR A 201 3.36 -4.16 -17.30
C TYR A 201 2.76 -5.00 -16.16
N GLY A 202 2.35 -4.30 -15.10
CA GLY A 202 1.65 -4.88 -13.97
C GLY A 202 2.38 -4.70 -12.65
N LYS A 203 1.91 -5.40 -11.64
CA LYS A 203 2.51 -5.40 -10.31
C LYS A 203 2.47 -6.79 -9.70
N LEU A 204 3.55 -7.21 -9.07
CA LEU A 204 3.57 -8.45 -8.30
C LEU A 204 2.61 -8.30 -7.11
N ARG A 205 1.64 -9.20 -6.99
CA ARG A 205 0.74 -9.17 -5.82
C ARG A 205 1.55 -9.31 -4.55
N GLU A 206 1.38 -8.35 -3.66
CA GLU A 206 1.93 -8.43 -2.32
C GLU A 206 1.39 -9.66 -1.59
N PRO A 207 2.11 -10.22 -0.61
CA PRO A 207 1.64 -11.39 0.16
C PRO A 207 0.21 -11.25 0.69
N VAL A 208 -0.14 -10.10 1.27
CA VAL A 208 -1.51 -9.81 1.73
C VAL A 208 -2.51 -9.82 0.58
N GLN A 209 -2.13 -9.25 -0.58
CA GLN A 209 -2.99 -9.23 -1.77
C GLN A 209 -3.17 -10.63 -2.36
N LEU A 210 -2.10 -11.43 -2.42
CA LEU A 210 -2.15 -12.80 -2.90
C LEU A 210 -3.12 -13.64 -2.04
N PHE A 211 -2.97 -13.58 -0.73
CA PHE A 211 -3.85 -14.30 0.21
C PHE A 211 -5.30 -13.81 0.10
N THR A 212 -5.53 -12.51 0.22
CA THR A 212 -6.90 -11.96 0.24
C THR A 212 -7.62 -12.13 -1.09
N ASN A 213 -6.90 -12.15 -2.21
CA ASN A 213 -7.47 -12.42 -3.53
C ASN A 213 -7.96 -13.86 -3.62
N LEU A 214 -7.13 -14.85 -3.24
CA LEU A 214 -7.56 -16.24 -3.15
C LEU A 214 -8.73 -16.44 -2.17
N ALA A 215 -8.66 -15.80 -1.02
CA ALA A 215 -9.69 -15.86 0.00
C ALA A 215 -11.07 -15.38 -0.50
N ARG A 216 -11.08 -14.26 -1.24
CA ARG A 216 -12.31 -13.69 -1.82
C ARG A 216 -12.86 -14.54 -2.95
N HIS A 217 -12.01 -15.15 -3.77
CA HIS A 217 -12.46 -16.00 -4.87
C HIS A 217 -13.10 -17.30 -4.40
N PHE A 218 -12.66 -17.86 -3.27
CA PHE A 218 -13.01 -19.22 -2.88
C PHE A 218 -13.62 -19.31 -1.47
N ASP A 219 -14.31 -18.26 -1.01
CA ASP A 219 -15.07 -18.26 0.24
C ASP A 219 -14.28 -18.85 1.42
N VAL A 220 -13.21 -18.15 1.83
CA VAL A 220 -12.36 -18.59 2.93
C VAL A 220 -13.15 -18.63 4.26
N LYS A 221 -13.11 -19.79 4.91
CA LYS A 221 -13.76 -20.05 6.22
C LYS A 221 -12.91 -21.04 7.02
N SER A 222 -13.40 -21.38 8.21
CA SER A 222 -12.94 -22.59 8.91
C SER A 222 -13.07 -23.81 8.01
N ALA A 223 -12.20 -24.79 8.20
CA ALA A 223 -12.11 -25.95 7.30
C ALA A 223 -13.40 -26.82 7.30
N ASP A 224 -14.19 -26.76 8.37
CA ASP A 224 -15.51 -27.41 8.48
C ASP A 224 -16.67 -26.51 7.96
N ARG A 225 -16.37 -25.29 7.53
CA ARG A 225 -17.36 -24.31 7.01
C ARG A 225 -18.38 -23.80 8.03
N THR A 226 -18.20 -24.03 9.31
CA THR A 226 -19.16 -23.65 10.35
C THR A 226 -19.04 -22.19 10.77
N VAL A 227 -17.84 -21.63 10.74
CA VAL A 227 -17.54 -20.27 11.18
C VAL A 227 -16.67 -19.54 10.16
N LEU A 228 -16.49 -18.23 10.34
CA LEU A 228 -15.48 -17.47 9.61
C LEU A 228 -14.08 -18.02 9.96
N SER A 229 -13.04 -17.56 9.25
CA SER A 229 -11.66 -18.02 9.47
C SER A 229 -11.28 -18.00 10.95
N ASP A 230 -10.67 -19.08 11.42
CA ASP A 230 -10.13 -19.26 12.75
C ASP A 230 -8.59 -19.43 12.74
N GLY A 231 -7.99 -19.37 11.56
CA GLY A 231 -6.57 -19.64 11.34
C GLY A 231 -5.65 -18.47 11.63
N VAL A 232 -4.36 -18.76 11.76
CA VAL A 232 -3.30 -17.78 11.98
C VAL A 232 -2.80 -17.24 10.63
N VAL A 233 -3.69 -16.58 9.91
CA VAL A 233 -3.45 -16.06 8.56
C VAL A 233 -2.26 -15.09 8.51
N THR A 234 -2.11 -14.26 9.54
CA THR A 234 -1.01 -13.28 9.63
C THR A 234 0.37 -13.94 9.68
N THR A 235 0.48 -15.12 10.28
CA THR A 235 1.74 -15.88 10.33
C THR A 235 2.14 -16.35 8.93
N GLU A 236 1.20 -16.86 8.14
CA GLU A 236 1.46 -17.32 6.78
C GLU A 236 1.88 -16.15 5.87
N VAL A 237 1.22 -15.00 5.98
CA VAL A 237 1.57 -13.80 5.22
C VAL A 237 2.93 -13.23 5.66
N ALA A 238 3.25 -13.29 6.97
CA ALA A 238 4.55 -12.90 7.49
C ALA A 238 5.69 -13.77 6.94
N ALA A 239 5.47 -15.08 6.79
CA ALA A 239 6.43 -16.01 6.17
C ALA A 239 6.75 -15.66 4.70
N LEU A 240 5.87 -14.91 4.04
CA LEU A 240 6.08 -14.39 2.70
C LEU A 240 6.82 -13.03 2.67
N GLY A 241 7.27 -12.52 3.81
CA GLY A 241 7.99 -11.25 3.93
C GLY A 241 7.11 -10.04 4.27
N GLN A 242 5.82 -10.23 4.58
CA GLN A 242 4.90 -9.13 4.89
C GLN A 242 4.13 -9.40 6.20
N ASN A 243 4.75 -9.09 7.34
CA ASN A 243 4.08 -9.16 8.64
C ASN A 243 3.09 -8.00 8.79
N THR A 244 1.81 -8.26 8.60
CA THR A 244 0.74 -7.25 8.51
C THR A 244 0.73 -6.32 9.72
N PHE A 245 0.67 -5.01 9.46
CA PHE A 245 0.75 -3.92 10.44
C PHE A 245 2.05 -3.83 11.24
N ASN A 246 3.10 -4.57 10.84
CA ASN A 246 4.39 -4.55 11.49
C ASN A 246 5.51 -4.45 10.43
N SER A 247 5.53 -3.34 9.70
CA SER A 247 6.57 -3.08 8.70
C SER A 247 7.95 -2.92 9.37
N PRO A 248 9.03 -3.43 8.76
CA PRO A 248 10.37 -3.37 9.34
C PRO A 248 10.97 -1.97 9.34
N THR A 249 10.48 -1.08 8.50
CA THR A 249 10.99 0.30 8.35
C THR A 249 9.86 1.28 8.06
N VAL A 250 10.17 2.58 8.13
CA VAL A 250 9.27 3.66 7.70
C VAL A 250 8.98 3.63 6.20
N PHE A 251 9.83 2.94 5.41
CA PHE A 251 9.62 2.69 3.98
C PHE A 251 8.66 1.52 3.70
N ASN A 252 7.93 1.05 4.71
CA ASN A 252 7.08 -0.13 4.62
C ASN A 252 7.92 -1.43 4.52
N TYR A 253 7.50 -2.39 3.72
CA TYR A 253 8.18 -3.68 3.55
C TYR A 253 9.25 -3.66 2.46
N TYR A 254 9.18 -2.70 1.56
CA TYR A 254 10.10 -2.50 0.44
C TYR A 254 10.15 -1.03 0.03
N SER A 255 11.27 -0.62 -0.57
CA SER A 255 11.41 0.75 -1.10
C SER A 255 10.52 0.94 -2.33
N PRO A 256 9.80 2.08 -2.45
CA PRO A 256 9.00 2.39 -3.64
C PRO A 256 9.84 2.57 -4.91
N ASP A 257 11.14 2.77 -4.77
CA ASP A 257 12.09 2.96 -5.87
C ASP A 257 12.94 1.71 -6.16
N TYR A 258 12.51 0.53 -5.68
CA TYR A 258 13.25 -0.70 -5.91
C TYR A 258 13.21 -1.10 -7.40
N ILE A 259 14.39 -1.22 -7.99
CA ILE A 259 14.60 -1.68 -9.36
C ILE A 259 15.05 -3.14 -9.33
N VAL A 260 14.44 -3.99 -10.15
CA VAL A 260 14.83 -5.41 -10.25
C VAL A 260 16.28 -5.51 -10.73
N PRO A 261 17.18 -6.18 -9.98
CA PRO A 261 18.59 -6.28 -10.32
C PRO A 261 18.83 -6.78 -11.75
N GLY A 262 19.72 -6.11 -12.46
CA GLY A 262 20.06 -6.41 -13.86
C GLY A 262 19.05 -5.91 -14.90
N THR A 263 18.07 -5.12 -14.48
CA THR A 263 17.05 -4.50 -15.35
C THR A 263 16.90 -3.02 -15.07
N THR A 264 16.03 -2.35 -15.83
CA THR A 264 15.56 -0.97 -15.56
C THR A 264 14.12 -0.97 -15.02
N LEU A 265 13.56 -2.14 -14.70
CA LEU A 265 12.17 -2.28 -14.30
C LEU A 265 11.98 -1.87 -12.83
N LEU A 266 11.18 -0.87 -12.61
CA LEU A 266 10.73 -0.48 -11.27
C LEU A 266 9.67 -1.48 -10.79
N ALA A 267 9.96 -2.22 -9.73
CA ALA A 267 9.05 -3.22 -9.20
C ALA A 267 9.24 -3.37 -7.67
N PRO A 268 8.69 -2.44 -6.89
CA PRO A 268 8.86 -2.37 -5.44
C PRO A 268 8.60 -3.69 -4.70
N GLU A 269 7.56 -4.41 -5.08
CA GLU A 269 7.14 -5.65 -4.44
C GLU A 269 8.19 -6.77 -4.54
N PHE A 270 9.09 -6.70 -5.54
CA PHE A 270 10.21 -7.63 -5.65
C PHE A 270 11.28 -7.44 -4.56
N GLY A 271 11.26 -6.33 -3.83
CA GLY A 271 12.14 -6.13 -2.67
C GLY A 271 11.97 -7.18 -1.57
N ILE A 272 10.80 -7.82 -1.48
CA ILE A 272 10.53 -8.93 -0.56
C ILE A 272 10.34 -10.27 -1.28
N TYR A 273 10.60 -10.34 -2.58
CA TYR A 273 10.50 -11.56 -3.38
C TYR A 273 11.87 -12.24 -3.54
N THR A 274 12.24 -13.02 -2.55
CA THR A 274 13.49 -13.80 -2.50
C THR A 274 13.23 -15.25 -2.91
N THR A 275 14.28 -16.06 -3.09
CA THR A 275 14.15 -17.50 -3.32
C THR A 275 13.30 -18.17 -2.21
N GLY A 276 13.53 -17.79 -0.96
CA GLY A 276 12.77 -18.34 0.19
C GLY A 276 11.30 -17.96 0.14
N THR A 277 10.99 -16.68 -0.08
CA THR A 277 9.59 -16.20 -0.13
C THR A 277 8.85 -16.65 -1.39
N SER A 278 9.55 -16.92 -2.50
CA SER A 278 8.94 -17.52 -3.69
C SER A 278 8.46 -18.95 -3.42
N ILE A 279 9.26 -19.76 -2.73
CA ILE A 279 8.87 -21.09 -2.27
C ILE A 279 7.72 -21.01 -1.26
N ALA A 280 7.78 -20.06 -0.32
CA ALA A 280 6.71 -19.84 0.66
C ALA A 280 5.37 -19.49 -0.01
N ARG A 281 5.36 -18.73 -1.13
CA ARG A 281 4.14 -18.46 -1.92
C ARG A 281 3.53 -19.74 -2.52
N VAL A 282 4.36 -20.62 -3.05
CA VAL A 282 3.92 -21.94 -3.56
C VAL A 282 3.35 -22.78 -2.44
N ASN A 283 4.01 -22.80 -1.27
CA ASN A 283 3.55 -23.51 -0.08
C ASN A 283 2.23 -22.98 0.47
N LEU A 284 2.02 -21.66 0.46
CA LEU A 284 0.74 -21.06 0.83
C LEU A 284 -0.39 -21.53 -0.11
N GLY A 285 -0.14 -21.56 -1.42
CA GLY A 285 -1.08 -22.11 -2.40
C GLY A 285 -1.41 -23.57 -2.11
N ASN A 286 -0.39 -24.41 -1.83
CA ASN A 286 -0.56 -25.79 -1.46
C ASN A 286 -1.40 -25.95 -0.18
N LEU A 287 -1.06 -25.18 0.86
CA LEU A 287 -1.74 -25.21 2.15
C LEU A 287 -3.24 -24.87 2.02
N LEU A 288 -3.57 -23.82 1.28
CA LEU A 288 -4.96 -23.38 1.10
C LEU A 288 -5.78 -24.34 0.24
N VAL A 289 -5.17 -24.95 -0.78
CA VAL A 289 -5.88 -25.76 -1.78
C VAL A 289 -6.00 -27.23 -1.37
N PHE A 290 -4.94 -27.81 -0.82
CA PHE A 290 -4.88 -29.26 -0.49
C PHE A 290 -4.98 -29.55 1.00
N SER A 291 -4.87 -28.53 1.86
CA SER A 291 -4.87 -28.69 3.31
C SER A 291 -5.64 -27.55 3.98
N ARG A 292 -5.07 -26.97 5.01
CA ARG A 292 -5.64 -25.84 5.77
C ARG A 292 -4.53 -25.09 6.51
N ILE A 293 -4.74 -23.82 6.75
CA ILE A 293 -3.92 -23.05 7.69
C ILE A 293 -4.29 -23.51 9.11
N ASN A 294 -3.30 -23.89 9.90
CA ASN A 294 -3.50 -24.33 11.27
C ASN A 294 -3.98 -23.19 12.17
N ILE A 295 -4.64 -23.53 13.25
CA ILE A 295 -5.02 -22.59 14.29
C ILE A 295 -3.87 -22.33 15.26
N ASN A 296 -3.97 -21.24 16.03
CA ASN A 296 -3.12 -21.06 17.22
C ASN A 296 -3.44 -22.11 18.28
N ALA A 297 -2.37 -22.64 18.90
CA ALA A 297 -2.52 -23.48 20.09
C ALA A 297 -3.31 -22.72 21.18
N GLY A 298 -4.32 -23.37 21.75
CA GLY A 298 -5.17 -22.78 22.80
C GLY A 298 -6.58 -22.34 22.39
N ARG A 299 -6.98 -22.47 21.12
CA ARG A 299 -8.38 -22.32 20.74
C ARG A 299 -9.18 -23.61 20.97
N ALA A 300 -10.43 -23.46 21.41
CA ALA A 300 -11.30 -24.61 21.75
C ALA A 300 -11.71 -25.43 20.53
N VAL A 301 -11.71 -24.84 19.32
CA VAL A 301 -12.09 -25.51 18.07
C VAL A 301 -10.87 -25.61 17.16
N ILE A 302 -10.42 -26.82 16.86
CA ILE A 302 -9.20 -27.11 16.11
C ILE A 302 -9.58 -27.47 14.67
N VAL A 303 -9.99 -26.50 13.87
CA VAL A 303 -10.45 -26.77 12.50
C VAL A 303 -9.53 -26.20 11.44
N GLY A 304 -8.86 -25.07 11.71
CA GLY A 304 -8.00 -24.36 10.74
C GLY A 304 -8.83 -23.64 9.66
N THR A 305 -8.13 -22.97 8.74
CA THR A 305 -8.72 -22.13 7.69
C THR A 305 -8.41 -22.72 6.32
N SER A 306 -9.41 -22.83 5.45
CA SER A 306 -9.26 -23.30 4.08
C SER A 306 -10.18 -22.55 3.11
N ILE A 307 -9.92 -22.70 1.80
CA ILE A 307 -10.77 -22.20 0.73
C ILE A 307 -11.76 -23.26 0.27
N SER A 308 -12.90 -22.85 -0.31
CA SER A 308 -13.92 -23.78 -0.81
C SER A 308 -13.64 -24.24 -2.23
N MET A 309 -13.63 -25.54 -2.44
CA MET A 309 -13.56 -26.14 -3.79
C MET A 309 -14.94 -26.53 -4.36
N ALA A 310 -16.03 -26.31 -3.63
CA ALA A 310 -17.37 -26.85 -3.98
C ALA A 310 -17.84 -26.46 -5.39
N GLU A 311 -17.69 -25.18 -5.75
CA GLU A 311 -18.08 -24.68 -7.08
C GLU A 311 -17.22 -25.34 -8.19
N MET A 312 -15.91 -25.36 -8.04
CA MET A 312 -15.01 -25.94 -9.04
C MET A 312 -15.15 -27.45 -9.14
N GLN A 313 -15.41 -28.11 -8.01
CA GLN A 313 -15.70 -29.54 -7.97
C GLN A 313 -16.99 -29.89 -8.72
N ALA A 314 -18.06 -29.08 -8.56
CA ALA A 314 -19.30 -29.26 -9.28
C ALA A 314 -19.10 -29.09 -10.81
N LEU A 315 -18.32 -28.09 -11.24
CA LEU A 315 -17.98 -27.90 -12.66
C LEU A 315 -17.13 -29.04 -13.22
N ALA A 316 -16.20 -29.57 -12.42
CA ALA A 316 -15.39 -30.73 -12.84
C ALA A 316 -16.24 -32.03 -12.95
N ALA A 317 -17.31 -32.14 -12.16
CA ALA A 317 -18.27 -33.23 -12.26
C ALA A 317 -19.19 -33.10 -13.51
N ALA A 318 -19.60 -31.87 -13.82
CA ALA A 318 -20.49 -31.59 -14.94
C ALA A 318 -19.81 -31.73 -16.32
N ASP A 319 -18.50 -31.48 -16.40
CA ASP A 319 -17.73 -31.53 -17.63
C ASP A 319 -16.42 -32.30 -17.45
N ALA A 320 -16.39 -33.55 -17.90
CA ALA A 320 -15.19 -34.40 -17.84
C ALA A 320 -14.03 -33.88 -18.70
N THR A 321 -14.28 -32.98 -19.67
CA THR A 321 -13.23 -32.36 -20.52
C THR A 321 -12.49 -31.24 -19.75
N GLY A 322 -13.03 -30.76 -18.61
CA GLY A 322 -12.50 -29.73 -17.77
C GLY A 322 -12.62 -28.30 -18.33
N ASN A 323 -13.24 -28.12 -19.49
CA ASN A 323 -13.30 -26.80 -20.13
C ASN A 323 -14.18 -25.81 -19.33
N GLN A 324 -15.36 -26.24 -18.86
CA GLN A 324 -16.25 -25.38 -18.10
C GLN A 324 -15.59 -24.87 -16.80
N MET A 325 -14.89 -25.76 -16.08
CA MET A 325 -14.14 -25.38 -14.89
C MET A 325 -13.01 -24.39 -15.21
N LEU A 326 -12.26 -24.62 -16.29
CA LEU A 326 -11.17 -23.71 -16.69
C LEU A 326 -11.70 -22.35 -17.18
N ASP A 327 -12.86 -22.31 -17.86
CA ASP A 327 -13.51 -21.05 -18.24
C ASP A 327 -13.96 -20.25 -17.00
N ALA A 328 -14.56 -20.92 -16.03
CA ALA A 328 -14.94 -20.30 -14.76
C ALA A 328 -13.72 -19.75 -14.00
N LEU A 329 -12.64 -20.53 -13.91
CA LEU A 329 -11.39 -20.12 -13.27
C LEU A 329 -10.71 -18.98 -14.02
N ASN A 330 -10.69 -18.99 -15.36
CA ASN A 330 -10.18 -17.89 -16.15
C ASN A 330 -10.93 -16.58 -15.86
N ASN A 331 -12.25 -16.64 -15.84
CA ASN A 331 -13.06 -15.46 -15.52
C ASN A 331 -12.86 -15.00 -14.06
N LYS A 332 -12.87 -15.94 -13.11
CA LYS A 332 -12.81 -15.66 -11.66
C LYS A 332 -11.44 -15.18 -11.20
N MET A 333 -10.38 -15.86 -11.60
CA MET A 333 -9.01 -15.60 -11.12
C MET A 333 -8.19 -14.73 -12.06
N MET A 334 -8.39 -14.86 -13.36
CA MET A 334 -7.55 -14.26 -14.40
C MET A 334 -8.27 -13.16 -15.19
N HIS A 335 -9.55 -12.89 -14.88
CA HIS A 335 -10.36 -11.87 -15.56
C HIS A 335 -10.39 -12.02 -17.10
N GLY A 336 -10.36 -13.27 -17.57
CA GLY A 336 -10.32 -13.61 -19.00
C GLY A 336 -8.94 -13.56 -19.65
N ALA A 337 -7.88 -13.27 -18.89
CA ALA A 337 -6.53 -13.05 -19.41
C ALA A 337 -5.60 -14.29 -19.34
N MET A 338 -6.13 -15.49 -19.09
CA MET A 338 -5.33 -16.73 -19.11
C MET A 338 -4.81 -16.99 -20.52
N SER A 339 -3.50 -17.16 -20.66
CA SER A 339 -2.94 -17.47 -21.98
C SER A 339 -3.35 -18.86 -22.47
N PRO A 340 -3.43 -19.08 -23.81
CA PRO A 340 -3.73 -20.40 -24.37
C PRO A 340 -2.76 -21.49 -23.91
N GLU A 341 -1.47 -21.16 -23.76
CA GLU A 341 -0.43 -22.10 -23.32
C GLU A 341 -0.67 -22.51 -21.86
N MET A 342 -0.94 -21.55 -20.98
CA MET A 342 -1.27 -21.80 -19.57
C MET A 342 -2.53 -22.65 -19.46
N ARG A 343 -3.59 -22.32 -20.22
CA ARG A 343 -4.83 -23.08 -20.26
C ARG A 343 -4.61 -24.54 -20.66
N ASN A 344 -3.86 -24.75 -21.75
CA ASN A 344 -3.56 -26.09 -22.26
C ASN A 344 -2.74 -26.93 -21.29
N THR A 345 -1.72 -26.31 -20.64
CA THR A 345 -0.89 -26.95 -19.63
C THR A 345 -1.72 -27.39 -18.43
N ILE A 346 -2.56 -26.50 -17.89
CA ILE A 346 -3.43 -26.81 -16.75
C ILE A 346 -4.45 -27.88 -17.14
N ARG A 347 -5.05 -27.79 -18.33
CA ARG A 347 -6.01 -28.79 -18.82
C ARG A 347 -5.37 -30.18 -18.92
N THR A 348 -4.14 -30.28 -19.43
CA THR A 348 -3.39 -31.54 -19.46
C THR A 348 -3.20 -32.15 -18.09
N ALA A 349 -2.81 -31.34 -17.10
CA ALA A 349 -2.65 -31.79 -15.70
C ALA A 349 -3.98 -32.23 -15.09
N VAL A 350 -5.06 -31.49 -15.32
CA VAL A 350 -6.42 -31.83 -14.84
C VAL A 350 -6.88 -33.16 -15.44
N LEU A 351 -6.67 -33.39 -16.74
CA LEU A 351 -7.09 -34.62 -17.43
C LEU A 351 -6.26 -35.84 -17.03
N ALA A 352 -5.05 -35.67 -16.53
CA ALA A 352 -4.25 -36.75 -15.95
C ALA A 352 -4.86 -37.29 -14.63
N VAL A 353 -5.72 -36.52 -13.97
CA VAL A 353 -6.48 -36.96 -12.80
C VAL A 353 -7.73 -37.74 -13.26
N PRO A 354 -8.04 -38.93 -12.69
CA PRO A 354 -9.26 -39.68 -13.03
C PRO A 354 -10.54 -38.82 -12.94
N ALA A 355 -11.45 -38.96 -13.93
CA ALA A 355 -12.66 -38.15 -14.04
C ALA A 355 -13.55 -38.22 -12.77
N ALA A 356 -13.58 -39.38 -12.10
CA ALA A 356 -14.32 -39.58 -10.86
C ALA A 356 -13.75 -38.78 -9.67
N ASN A 357 -12.46 -38.38 -9.70
CA ASN A 357 -11.85 -37.59 -8.65
C ASN A 357 -12.01 -36.10 -8.93
N THR A 358 -13.23 -35.60 -8.89
CA THR A 358 -13.60 -34.23 -9.22
C THR A 358 -12.97 -33.20 -8.29
N LEU A 359 -12.80 -33.56 -6.98
CA LEU A 359 -12.13 -32.69 -6.01
C LEU A 359 -10.65 -32.47 -6.38
N LEU A 360 -9.92 -33.54 -6.66
CA LEU A 360 -8.50 -33.41 -7.01
C LEU A 360 -8.31 -32.67 -8.33
N ARG A 361 -9.24 -32.82 -9.32
CA ARG A 361 -9.25 -32.02 -10.56
C ARG A 361 -9.40 -30.53 -10.27
N ALA A 362 -10.34 -30.16 -9.40
CA ALA A 362 -10.56 -28.77 -8.96
C ALA A 362 -9.34 -28.20 -8.25
N GLN A 363 -8.80 -28.94 -7.30
CA GLN A 363 -7.60 -28.57 -6.54
C GLN A 363 -6.39 -28.40 -7.46
N THR A 364 -6.16 -29.32 -8.39
CA THR A 364 -5.05 -29.23 -9.37
C THR A 364 -5.16 -27.95 -10.20
N ALA A 365 -6.34 -27.64 -10.73
CA ALA A 365 -6.54 -26.44 -11.54
C ALA A 365 -6.29 -25.16 -10.75
N VAL A 366 -6.89 -25.03 -9.56
CA VAL A 366 -6.77 -23.84 -8.70
C VAL A 366 -5.32 -23.65 -8.25
N TYR A 367 -4.65 -24.72 -7.83
CA TYR A 367 -3.25 -24.67 -7.39
C TYR A 367 -2.31 -24.21 -8.52
N LEU A 368 -2.42 -24.79 -9.73
CA LEU A 368 -1.57 -24.41 -10.84
C LEU A 368 -1.78 -22.98 -11.29
N ILE A 369 -3.02 -22.47 -11.23
CA ILE A 369 -3.29 -21.07 -11.48
C ILE A 369 -2.68 -20.20 -10.38
N ALA A 370 -2.98 -20.48 -9.11
CA ALA A 370 -2.55 -19.66 -7.96
C ALA A 370 -1.03 -19.53 -7.86
N THR A 371 -0.28 -20.56 -8.27
CA THR A 371 1.19 -20.59 -8.24
C THR A 371 1.84 -20.11 -9.53
N SER A 372 1.06 -19.84 -10.58
CA SER A 372 1.59 -19.34 -11.85
C SER A 372 2.06 -17.91 -11.78
N SER A 373 3.07 -17.55 -12.58
CA SER A 373 3.53 -16.17 -12.74
C SER A 373 2.42 -15.25 -13.27
N GLN A 374 1.55 -15.74 -14.15
CA GLN A 374 0.44 -14.94 -14.69
C GLN A 374 -0.57 -14.53 -13.62
N TYR A 375 -0.86 -15.38 -12.63
CA TYR A 375 -1.74 -15.04 -11.52
C TYR A 375 -1.05 -14.19 -10.47
N GLN A 376 0.24 -14.42 -10.21
CA GLN A 376 0.97 -13.67 -9.19
C GLN A 376 1.24 -12.21 -9.57
N VAL A 377 1.17 -11.87 -10.86
CA VAL A 377 1.24 -10.50 -11.36
C VAL A 377 -0.17 -9.99 -11.67
N GLN A 378 -0.57 -8.92 -10.99
CA GLN A 378 -1.80 -8.19 -11.31
C GLN A 378 -1.58 -7.37 -12.58
N ARG A 379 -2.49 -7.46 -13.52
CA ARG A 379 -2.50 -6.71 -14.77
C ARG A 379 -3.85 -6.05 -15.03
#